data_cf6740e21d62593522dbb8ac5fd679f2
#
_entry.id   cf6740e21d62593522dbb8ac5fd679f2
#
_cell.length_a   1.000
_cell.length_b   1.000
_cell.length_c   1.000
_cell.angle_alpha   90.00
_cell.angle_beta   90.00
_cell.angle_gamma   90.00
#
_symmetry.space_group_name_H-M   'P 1'
#
loop_
_entity.id
_entity.type
_entity.pdbx_description
1 polymer ?
#
loop_
_entity_poly.entity_id
_entity_poly.type
_entity_poly.pdbx_seq_one_letter_code
_entity_poly.pdbx_strand_id
1 'polypeptide(L)'
;MVRSIALALALAWIFPLSAAAGDAANLTRQALESGRFEAGETDLAARVAADPSDNEARFGLGMVRFGEALEHFGQRQYRYGLRPPPNAMMFRVLRLPVPVNAAPEELTYEKQRENLQALLDDLAKVEATLAPMSASETEIVIDLNAARFDFLGDGKTEGMETLGSIIANLRSPWGARGAPGPSGPFEVKFDNADAFWLRGYCRLLSAALEFVLAYDWRETFERAGSLFYPRIAPPPFDATPTLPDRMDLADFIVLIHEIRWPVSEPARLQAAHGDLKQVIAMSRASWKSILAETGDDREWIPGPQQKNGVIASMPVTQAQVDAWLHALDDFDAALDGTKLAPHWRFVRGFNLKRVFFEPRDFDLVLWLAGYGAAPYLEEGPTLSREDWNQWSQAFHGNFVGYAFWFN
;
A
#
# COMPACT_ATOMS: atom_id res chain seq x y z
N MET A 1 13.99 -21.41 -78.95
CA MET A 1 14.20 -22.03 -77.63
C MET A 1 14.38 -20.93 -76.61
N VAL A 2 13.31 -20.50 -75.95
CA VAL A 2 13.34 -19.48 -74.90
C VAL A 2 12.71 -20.15 -73.67
N ARG A 3 13.50 -20.35 -72.60
CA ARG A 3 13.04 -20.91 -71.35
C ARG A 3 12.59 -19.77 -70.41
N SER A 4 11.31 -19.73 -70.15
CA SER A 4 10.68 -18.83 -69.16
C SER A 4 10.97 -19.36 -67.75
N ILE A 5 11.61 -18.55 -66.90
CA ILE A 5 11.74 -18.79 -65.49
C ILE A 5 10.61 -18.05 -64.80
N ALA A 6 9.66 -18.80 -64.24
CA ALA A 6 8.61 -18.25 -63.38
C ALA A 6 9.15 -18.10 -61.95
N LEU A 7 9.23 -16.89 -61.47
CA LEU A 7 9.58 -16.55 -60.09
C LEU A 7 8.30 -16.57 -59.24
N ALA A 8 8.13 -17.62 -58.40
CA ALA A 8 7.03 -17.69 -57.44
C ALA A 8 7.39 -16.86 -56.21
N LEU A 9 6.78 -15.68 -56.04
CA LEU A 9 6.79 -14.88 -54.80
C LEU A 9 5.84 -15.56 -53.81
N ALA A 10 6.39 -16.26 -52.83
CA ALA A 10 5.65 -16.67 -51.64
C ALA A 10 5.52 -15.47 -50.70
N LEU A 11 4.37 -14.82 -50.74
CA LEU A 11 3.95 -13.88 -49.67
C LEU A 11 3.64 -14.72 -48.42
N ALA A 12 4.58 -14.75 -47.48
CA ALA A 12 4.30 -15.21 -46.13
C ALA A 12 3.41 -14.15 -45.46
N TRP A 13 2.14 -14.43 -45.34
CA TRP A 13 1.21 -13.71 -44.47
C TRP A 13 1.63 -13.99 -43.04
N ILE A 14 2.38 -13.06 -42.44
CA ILE A 14 2.54 -13.00 -41.00
C ILE A 14 1.19 -12.51 -40.45
N PHE A 15 0.32 -13.46 -40.09
CA PHE A 15 -0.80 -13.13 -39.25
C PHE A 15 -0.20 -12.74 -37.88
N PRO A 16 -0.50 -11.55 -37.34
CA PRO A 16 -0.23 -11.33 -35.94
C PRO A 16 -1.11 -12.36 -35.19
N LEU A 17 -0.50 -13.27 -34.43
CA LEU A 17 -1.24 -14.02 -33.45
C LEU A 17 -1.85 -12.94 -32.51
N SER A 18 -3.12 -12.69 -32.71
CA SER A 18 -3.94 -12.00 -31.73
C SER A 18 -3.93 -12.94 -30.52
N ALA A 19 -3.05 -12.66 -29.56
CA ALA A 19 -3.07 -13.34 -28.28
C ALA A 19 -4.45 -13.11 -27.68
N ALA A 20 -5.19 -14.19 -27.45
CA ALA A 20 -6.58 -14.12 -27.04
C ALA A 20 -6.72 -13.30 -25.76
N ALA A 21 -7.71 -12.39 -25.72
CA ALA A 21 -8.19 -11.82 -24.48
C ALA A 21 -8.49 -12.96 -23.50
N GLY A 22 -8.08 -12.82 -22.24
CA GLY A 22 -8.17 -13.89 -21.24
C GLY A 22 -6.85 -14.64 -20.96
N ASP A 23 -5.85 -14.54 -21.83
CA ASP A 23 -4.54 -15.17 -21.59
C ASP A 23 -3.72 -14.38 -20.56
N ALA A 24 -3.80 -13.04 -20.57
CA ALA A 24 -3.14 -12.18 -19.61
C ALA A 24 -3.74 -12.33 -18.20
N ALA A 25 -5.07 -12.42 -18.08
CA ALA A 25 -5.75 -12.73 -16.82
C ALA A 25 -5.31 -14.08 -16.23
N ASN A 26 -5.19 -15.12 -17.09
CA ASN A 26 -4.71 -16.43 -16.65
C ASN A 26 -3.24 -16.41 -16.23
N LEU A 27 -2.36 -15.72 -16.95
CA LEU A 27 -0.95 -15.53 -16.55
C LEU A 27 -0.85 -14.82 -15.21
N THR A 28 -1.60 -13.75 -15.02
CA THR A 28 -1.66 -12.99 -13.76
C THR A 28 -2.12 -13.88 -12.61
N ARG A 29 -3.24 -14.59 -12.79
CA ARG A 29 -3.76 -15.50 -11.78
C ARG A 29 -2.75 -16.59 -11.42
N GLN A 30 -2.14 -17.24 -12.41
CA GLN A 30 -1.14 -18.28 -12.17
C GLN A 30 0.07 -17.74 -11.42
N ALA A 31 0.57 -16.55 -11.77
CA ALA A 31 1.69 -15.93 -11.08
C ALA A 31 1.38 -15.67 -9.60
N LEU A 32 0.23 -15.06 -9.31
CA LEU A 32 -0.19 -14.71 -7.95
C LEU A 32 -0.52 -15.94 -7.10
N GLU A 33 -1.31 -16.88 -7.64
CA GLU A 33 -1.76 -18.07 -6.91
C GLU A 33 -0.64 -19.12 -6.71
N SER A 34 0.40 -19.11 -7.55
CA SER A 34 1.56 -20.00 -7.39
C SER A 34 2.75 -19.34 -6.70
N GLY A 35 2.73 -18.01 -6.45
CA GLY A 35 3.86 -17.26 -5.91
C GLY A 35 5.07 -17.18 -6.86
N ARG A 36 4.86 -17.34 -8.18
CA ARG A 36 5.94 -17.27 -9.19
C ARG A 36 5.96 -15.89 -9.85
N PHE A 37 6.24 -14.86 -9.08
CA PHE A 37 6.17 -13.47 -9.53
C PHE A 37 7.17 -13.17 -10.65
N GLU A 38 8.45 -13.55 -10.53
CA GLU A 38 9.48 -13.29 -11.54
C GLU A 38 9.11 -13.86 -12.93
N ALA A 39 8.57 -15.09 -12.97
CA ALA A 39 8.10 -15.68 -14.21
C ALA A 39 6.90 -14.94 -14.79
N GLY A 40 5.91 -14.61 -13.94
CA GLY A 40 4.74 -13.84 -14.32
C GLY A 40 5.08 -12.42 -14.79
N GLU A 41 6.04 -11.75 -14.14
CA GLU A 41 6.54 -10.45 -14.58
C GLU A 41 7.16 -10.55 -15.98
N THR A 42 8.03 -11.55 -16.21
CA THR A 42 8.69 -11.75 -17.49
C THR A 42 7.67 -11.95 -18.62
N ASP A 43 6.69 -12.84 -18.43
CA ASP A 43 5.69 -13.16 -19.45
C ASP A 43 4.77 -11.98 -19.75
N LEU A 44 4.26 -11.31 -18.70
CA LEU A 44 3.37 -10.16 -18.85
C LEU A 44 4.11 -8.92 -19.41
N ALA A 45 5.36 -8.70 -19.01
CA ALA A 45 6.17 -7.61 -19.56
C ALA A 45 6.47 -7.82 -21.06
N ALA A 46 6.77 -9.07 -21.47
CA ALA A 46 6.94 -9.39 -22.89
C ALA A 46 5.66 -9.11 -23.69
N ARG A 47 4.48 -9.43 -23.12
CA ARG A 47 3.19 -9.17 -23.75
C ARG A 47 2.90 -7.65 -23.87
N VAL A 48 3.10 -6.89 -22.81
CA VAL A 48 2.97 -5.41 -22.85
C VAL A 48 3.95 -4.78 -23.84
N ALA A 49 5.16 -5.33 -23.98
CA ALA A 49 6.13 -4.86 -24.98
C ALA A 49 5.70 -5.16 -26.40
N ALA A 50 5.05 -6.31 -26.63
CA ALA A 50 4.53 -6.71 -27.95
C ALA A 50 3.26 -5.90 -28.33
N ASP A 51 2.39 -5.62 -27.37
CA ASP A 51 1.21 -4.77 -27.53
C ASP A 51 1.08 -3.78 -26.36
N PRO A 52 1.57 -2.55 -26.50
CA PRO A 52 1.44 -1.53 -25.48
C PRO A 52 0.00 -1.08 -25.19
N SER A 53 -0.97 -1.46 -25.99
CA SER A 53 -2.39 -1.18 -25.78
C SER A 53 -3.14 -2.28 -25.01
N ASP A 54 -2.51 -3.42 -24.74
CA ASP A 54 -3.05 -4.52 -23.94
C ASP A 54 -3.13 -4.09 -22.45
N ASN A 55 -4.26 -3.47 -22.08
CA ASN A 55 -4.48 -2.99 -20.72
C ASN A 55 -4.67 -4.15 -19.71
N GLU A 56 -5.18 -5.30 -20.14
CA GLU A 56 -5.31 -6.47 -19.27
C GLU A 56 -3.92 -7.01 -18.87
N ALA A 57 -3.01 -7.16 -19.84
CA ALA A 57 -1.64 -7.56 -19.55
C ALA A 57 -0.91 -6.51 -18.70
N ARG A 58 -1.16 -5.22 -18.94
CA ARG A 58 -0.56 -4.13 -18.17
C ARG A 58 -1.06 -4.11 -16.73
N PHE A 59 -2.36 -4.31 -16.52
CA PHE A 59 -2.93 -4.40 -15.19
C PHE A 59 -2.39 -5.63 -14.44
N GLY A 60 -2.40 -6.79 -15.09
CA GLY A 60 -1.81 -8.00 -14.55
C GLY A 60 -0.33 -7.84 -14.17
N LEU A 61 0.46 -7.19 -15.02
CA LEU A 61 1.86 -6.86 -14.73
C LEU A 61 1.99 -5.95 -13.49
N GLY A 62 1.10 -4.96 -13.35
CA GLY A 62 1.05 -4.09 -12.17
C GLY A 62 0.73 -4.88 -10.90
N MET A 63 -0.25 -5.80 -10.95
CA MET A 63 -0.61 -6.65 -9.80
C MET A 63 0.55 -7.59 -9.41
N VAL A 64 1.21 -8.22 -10.38
CA VAL A 64 2.36 -9.11 -10.14
C VAL A 64 3.52 -8.33 -9.52
N ARG A 65 3.87 -7.17 -10.06
CA ARG A 65 4.91 -6.28 -9.49
C ARG A 65 4.58 -5.79 -8.08
N PHE A 66 3.31 -5.54 -7.80
CA PHE A 66 2.90 -5.19 -6.43
C PHE A 66 3.05 -6.38 -5.49
N GLY A 67 2.69 -7.60 -5.92
CA GLY A 67 2.94 -8.82 -5.17
C GLY A 67 4.43 -9.02 -4.89
N GLU A 68 5.27 -8.87 -5.90
CA GLU A 68 6.73 -8.95 -5.80
C GLU A 68 7.31 -7.90 -4.85
N ALA A 69 6.82 -6.65 -4.88
CA ALA A 69 7.23 -5.60 -3.95
C ALA A 69 6.96 -5.99 -2.48
N LEU A 70 5.79 -6.58 -2.20
CA LEU A 70 5.44 -7.09 -0.87
C LEU A 70 6.31 -8.29 -0.47
N GLU A 71 6.57 -9.20 -1.38
CA GLU A 71 7.44 -10.37 -1.16
C GLU A 71 8.86 -9.95 -0.85
N HIS A 72 9.47 -9.10 -1.66
CA HIS A 72 10.82 -8.58 -1.43
C HIS A 72 10.92 -7.83 -0.10
N PHE A 73 9.92 -7.05 0.25
CA PHE A 73 9.89 -6.38 1.54
C PHE A 73 9.80 -7.40 2.68
N GLY A 74 8.94 -8.41 2.56
CA GLY A 74 8.81 -9.51 3.52
C GLY A 74 10.11 -10.30 3.70
N GLN A 75 10.80 -10.65 2.59
CA GLN A 75 12.09 -11.33 2.62
C GLN A 75 13.17 -10.51 3.36
N ARG A 76 13.22 -9.20 3.12
CA ARG A 76 14.12 -8.30 3.87
C ARG A 76 13.78 -8.29 5.35
N GLN A 77 12.49 -8.25 5.72
CA GLN A 77 12.08 -8.31 7.12
C GLN A 77 12.40 -9.68 7.76
N TYR A 78 12.21 -10.78 7.03
CA TYR A 78 12.61 -12.13 7.48
C TYR A 78 14.12 -12.24 7.71
N ARG A 79 14.92 -11.76 6.76
CA ARG A 79 16.40 -11.77 6.86
C ARG A 79 16.89 -11.18 8.16
N TYR A 80 16.31 -10.07 8.61
CA TYR A 80 16.68 -9.38 9.84
C TYR A 80 15.86 -9.80 11.06
N GLY A 81 14.95 -10.75 10.91
CA GLY A 81 14.20 -11.38 12.00
C GLY A 81 13.17 -10.47 12.64
N LEU A 82 12.39 -9.72 11.84
CA LEU A 82 11.30 -8.88 12.35
C LEU A 82 10.40 -9.65 13.32
N ARG A 83 10.25 -9.11 14.54
CA ARG A 83 9.40 -9.64 15.62
C ARG A 83 8.48 -8.55 16.14
N PRO A 84 7.37 -8.25 15.46
CA PRO A 84 6.46 -7.24 15.98
C PRO A 84 5.95 -7.67 17.37
N PRO A 85 6.03 -6.77 18.37
CA PRO A 85 5.55 -7.07 19.72
C PRO A 85 4.04 -7.38 19.69
N PRO A 86 3.57 -8.41 20.41
CA PRO A 86 2.16 -8.80 20.42
C PRO A 86 1.20 -7.67 20.79
N ASN A 87 1.65 -6.75 21.66
CA ASN A 87 0.84 -5.64 22.17
C ASN A 87 0.92 -4.36 21.32
N ALA A 88 1.63 -4.40 20.21
CA ALA A 88 1.81 -3.24 19.34
C ALA A 88 0.56 -2.93 18.50
N MET A 89 -0.56 -2.58 19.14
CA MET A 89 -1.80 -2.17 18.44
C MET A 89 -1.56 -0.98 17.50
N MET A 90 -0.62 -0.09 17.85
CA MET A 90 -0.25 1.09 17.07
C MET A 90 0.54 0.73 15.78
N PHE A 91 1.13 -0.47 15.72
CA PHE A 91 2.02 -0.90 14.62
C PHE A 91 1.44 -2.05 13.81
N ARG A 92 0.12 -2.06 13.59
CA ARG A 92 -0.56 -3.10 12.79
C ARG A 92 0.08 -3.30 11.41
N VAL A 93 0.55 -2.25 10.81
CA VAL A 93 1.25 -2.25 9.51
C VAL A 93 2.55 -3.05 9.54
N LEU A 94 3.19 -3.16 10.71
CA LEU A 94 4.40 -3.97 10.90
C LEU A 94 4.10 -5.46 11.19
N ARG A 95 2.82 -5.85 11.25
CA ARG A 95 2.41 -7.24 11.47
C ARG A 95 2.37 -8.06 10.17
N LEU A 96 3.37 -7.88 9.34
CA LEU A 96 3.56 -8.82 8.25
C LEU A 96 3.70 -10.24 8.82
N PRO A 97 3.04 -11.25 8.27
CA PRO A 97 3.12 -12.63 8.74
C PRO A 97 4.45 -13.28 8.33
N VAL A 98 5.53 -12.55 8.53
CA VAL A 98 6.88 -13.03 8.26
C VAL A 98 7.20 -14.11 9.28
N PRO A 99 7.64 -15.31 8.84
CA PRO A 99 8.04 -16.39 9.74
C PRO A 99 9.17 -15.99 10.68
N VAL A 100 9.35 -16.72 11.78
CA VAL A 100 10.45 -16.48 12.70
C VAL A 100 11.75 -16.96 12.08
N ASN A 101 12.71 -16.07 11.88
CA ASN A 101 14.07 -16.43 11.47
C ASN A 101 14.89 -16.86 12.70
N ALA A 102 15.40 -18.10 12.68
CA ALA A 102 16.21 -18.66 13.77
C ALA A 102 17.66 -18.11 13.77
N ALA A 103 18.14 -17.58 12.63
CA ALA A 103 19.49 -17.08 12.45
C ALA A 103 19.48 -15.71 11.73
N PRO A 104 18.87 -14.67 12.31
CA PRO A 104 18.75 -13.38 11.66
C PRO A 104 20.12 -12.71 11.47
N GLU A 105 20.24 -11.98 10.38
CA GLU A 105 21.39 -11.11 10.16
C GLU A 105 21.32 -9.87 11.06
N GLU A 106 22.47 -9.20 11.20
CA GLU A 106 22.58 -7.95 11.92
C GLU A 106 22.03 -6.80 11.07
N LEU A 107 21.11 -6.02 11.65
CA LEU A 107 20.49 -4.88 11.04
C LEU A 107 21.12 -3.57 11.54
N THR A 108 21.60 -2.74 10.63
CA THR A 108 22.00 -1.36 10.91
C THR A 108 20.91 -0.38 10.52
N TYR A 109 21.00 0.83 11.01
CA TYR A 109 20.11 1.92 10.62
C TYR A 109 20.13 2.17 9.09
N GLU A 110 21.32 2.17 8.49
CA GLU A 110 21.49 2.37 7.04
C GLU A 110 20.80 1.28 6.25
N LYS A 111 21.00 0.01 6.61
CA LYS A 111 20.31 -1.11 5.95
C LYS A 111 18.80 -1.02 6.08
N GLN A 112 18.29 -0.54 7.21
CA GLN A 112 16.85 -0.37 7.35
C GLN A 112 16.33 0.78 6.47
N ARG A 113 17.06 1.87 6.34
CA ARG A 113 16.72 2.93 5.37
C ARG A 113 16.75 2.41 3.93
N GLU A 114 17.76 1.61 3.56
CA GLU A 114 17.86 0.95 2.25
C GLU A 114 16.67 0.02 1.99
N ASN A 115 16.21 -0.73 3.00
CA ASN A 115 15.03 -1.60 2.88
C ASN A 115 13.75 -0.79 2.60
N LEU A 116 13.59 0.37 3.26
CA LEU A 116 12.45 1.24 3.01
C LEU A 116 12.54 1.91 1.63
N GLN A 117 13.74 2.34 1.21
CA GLN A 117 13.97 2.90 -0.12
C GLN A 117 13.70 1.87 -1.21
N ALA A 118 14.14 0.62 -1.04
CA ALA A 118 13.89 -0.43 -2.01
C ALA A 118 12.38 -0.72 -2.19
N LEU A 119 11.59 -0.67 -1.10
CA LEU A 119 10.14 -0.78 -1.23
C LEU A 119 9.55 0.42 -2.00
N LEU A 120 10.02 1.63 -1.72
CA LEU A 120 9.60 2.83 -2.45
C LEU A 120 9.90 2.72 -3.95
N ASP A 121 11.09 2.21 -4.30
CA ASP A 121 11.49 1.99 -5.69
C ASP A 121 10.64 0.92 -6.38
N ASP A 122 10.29 -0.15 -5.68
CA ASP A 122 9.40 -1.20 -6.18
C ASP A 122 7.98 -0.66 -6.41
N LEU A 123 7.42 0.14 -5.49
CA LEU A 123 6.13 0.81 -5.67
C LEU A 123 6.13 1.78 -6.86
N ALA A 124 7.24 2.48 -7.08
CA ALA A 124 7.40 3.36 -8.25
C ALA A 124 7.36 2.59 -9.58
N LYS A 125 7.90 1.36 -9.62
CA LYS A 125 7.80 0.47 -10.80
C LYS A 125 6.35 0.06 -11.07
N VAL A 126 5.58 -0.26 -10.02
CA VAL A 126 4.14 -0.58 -10.14
C VAL A 126 3.40 0.61 -10.76
N GLU A 127 3.59 1.79 -10.19
CA GLU A 127 2.93 3.02 -10.67
C GLU A 127 3.30 3.33 -12.12
N ALA A 128 4.59 3.26 -12.48
CA ALA A 128 5.06 3.48 -13.85
C ALA A 128 4.44 2.47 -14.85
N THR A 129 4.16 1.24 -14.38
CA THR A 129 3.49 0.21 -15.19
C THR A 129 2.05 0.58 -15.46
N LEU A 130 1.33 1.03 -14.42
CA LEU A 130 -0.11 1.29 -14.48
C LEU A 130 -0.46 2.69 -15.03
N ALA A 131 0.45 3.67 -14.94
CA ALA A 131 0.20 5.04 -15.34
C ALA A 131 -0.31 5.21 -16.80
N PRO A 132 0.14 4.42 -17.80
CA PRO A 132 -0.34 4.51 -19.17
C PRO A 132 -1.72 3.87 -19.42
N MET A 133 -2.33 3.21 -18.41
CA MET A 133 -3.63 2.58 -18.61
C MET A 133 -4.70 3.60 -18.99
N SER A 134 -5.47 3.24 -19.99
CA SER A 134 -6.69 3.95 -20.38
C SER A 134 -7.92 3.21 -19.88
N ALA A 135 -9.07 3.89 -19.85
CA ALA A 135 -10.35 3.23 -19.56
C ALA A 135 -10.61 2.15 -20.64
N SER A 136 -10.70 0.90 -20.20
CA SER A 136 -10.95 -0.26 -21.07
C SER A 136 -11.65 -1.35 -20.25
N GLU A 137 -12.33 -2.25 -20.94
CA GLU A 137 -12.86 -3.46 -20.29
C GLU A 137 -11.69 -4.40 -19.98
N THR A 138 -11.22 -4.39 -18.74
CA THR A 138 -10.27 -5.35 -18.20
C THR A 138 -10.95 -6.13 -17.10
N GLU A 139 -10.73 -7.45 -17.04
CA GLU A 139 -11.33 -8.30 -16.01
C GLU A 139 -10.33 -9.40 -15.62
N ILE A 140 -9.87 -9.37 -14.37
CA ILE A 140 -8.95 -10.37 -13.81
C ILE A 140 -9.58 -10.92 -12.53
N VAL A 141 -9.87 -12.22 -12.52
CA VAL A 141 -10.41 -12.91 -11.32
C VAL A 141 -9.28 -13.62 -10.60
N ILE A 142 -9.10 -13.28 -9.31
CA ILE A 142 -8.06 -13.84 -8.44
C ILE A 142 -8.70 -14.43 -7.18
N ASP A 143 -8.31 -15.64 -6.81
CA ASP A 143 -8.56 -16.15 -5.46
C ASP A 143 -7.49 -15.61 -4.49
N LEU A 144 -7.86 -14.59 -3.69
CA LEU A 144 -6.93 -13.97 -2.75
C LEU A 144 -6.46 -14.92 -1.64
N ASN A 145 -7.21 -16.00 -1.35
CA ASN A 145 -6.76 -17.02 -0.42
C ASN A 145 -5.74 -17.97 -1.03
N ALA A 146 -5.71 -18.08 -2.35
CA ALA A 146 -4.72 -18.88 -3.07
C ALA A 146 -3.44 -18.07 -3.38
N ALA A 147 -3.51 -16.74 -3.44
CA ALA A 147 -2.34 -15.89 -3.70
C ALA A 147 -1.26 -16.10 -2.63
N ARG A 148 -0.04 -16.40 -3.07
CA ARG A 148 1.07 -16.89 -2.23
C ARG A 148 2.30 -16.00 -2.35
N PHE A 149 3.09 -15.99 -1.27
CA PHE A 149 4.34 -15.25 -1.17
C PHE A 149 5.44 -16.16 -0.63
N ASP A 150 6.66 -16.02 -1.12
CA ASP A 150 7.86 -16.65 -0.57
C ASP A 150 8.60 -15.66 0.34
N PHE A 151 8.14 -15.49 1.58
CA PHE A 151 8.80 -14.58 2.53
C PHE A 151 10.13 -15.10 3.05
N LEU A 152 10.40 -16.41 2.94
CA LEU A 152 11.67 -17.00 3.32
C LEU A 152 12.75 -16.80 2.26
N GLY A 153 12.37 -16.66 0.99
CA GLY A 153 13.29 -16.60 -0.14
C GLY A 153 13.94 -17.96 -0.45
N ASP A 154 13.24 -19.07 -0.14
CA ASP A 154 13.74 -20.43 -0.37
C ASP A 154 13.16 -21.09 -1.62
N GLY A 155 12.35 -20.34 -2.38
CA GLY A 155 11.68 -20.80 -3.60
C GLY A 155 10.45 -21.66 -3.34
N LYS A 156 9.93 -21.69 -2.10
CA LYS A 156 8.74 -22.43 -1.71
C LYS A 156 7.73 -21.49 -1.07
N THR A 157 6.46 -21.75 -1.32
CA THR A 157 5.36 -21.02 -0.73
C THR A 157 4.55 -21.97 0.15
N GLU A 158 4.75 -21.94 1.47
CA GLU A 158 4.14 -22.88 2.40
C GLU A 158 3.12 -22.22 3.33
N GLY A 159 2.02 -22.91 3.57
CA GLY A 159 1.09 -22.75 4.69
C GLY A 159 0.49 -21.36 4.89
N MET A 160 1.16 -20.48 5.62
CA MET A 160 0.64 -19.17 6.05
C MET A 160 1.09 -18.00 5.18
N GLU A 161 1.85 -18.25 4.16
CA GLU A 161 2.36 -17.25 3.21
C GLU A 161 1.32 -16.91 2.13
N THR A 162 0.05 -16.81 2.52
CA THR A 162 -1.04 -16.43 1.62
C THR A 162 -1.56 -15.04 1.92
N LEU A 163 -2.07 -14.35 0.90
CA LEU A 163 -2.69 -13.03 1.06
C LEU A 163 -3.87 -13.09 2.04
N GLY A 164 -4.65 -14.17 2.02
CA GLY A 164 -5.72 -14.40 2.99
C GLY A 164 -5.20 -14.43 4.44
N SER A 165 -4.06 -15.07 4.68
CA SER A 165 -3.40 -15.07 6.00
C SER A 165 -2.89 -13.69 6.39
N ILE A 166 -2.33 -12.93 5.45
CA ILE A 166 -1.90 -11.53 5.68
C ILE A 166 -3.09 -10.68 6.13
N ILE A 167 -4.19 -10.73 5.39
CA ILE A 167 -5.41 -9.98 5.68
C ILE A 167 -5.99 -10.39 7.04
N ALA A 168 -6.03 -11.69 7.35
CA ALA A 168 -6.51 -12.19 8.64
C ALA A 168 -5.65 -11.68 9.81
N ASN A 169 -4.33 -11.68 9.67
CA ASN A 169 -3.41 -11.15 10.69
C ASN A 169 -3.55 -9.63 10.89
N LEU A 170 -3.73 -8.86 9.83
CA LEU A 170 -3.95 -7.42 9.91
C LEU A 170 -5.29 -7.07 10.59
N ARG A 171 -6.31 -7.90 10.39
CA ARG A 171 -7.65 -7.74 10.99
C ARG A 171 -7.73 -8.21 12.43
N SER A 172 -6.85 -9.11 12.87
CA SER A 172 -6.88 -9.66 14.23
C SER A 172 -6.63 -8.58 15.29
N PRO A 173 -7.54 -8.34 16.24
CA PRO A 173 -7.37 -7.34 17.29
C PRO A 173 -6.19 -7.65 18.22
N TRP A 174 -5.85 -8.91 18.38
CA TRP A 174 -4.92 -9.41 19.39
C TRP A 174 -3.61 -9.95 18.84
N GLY A 175 -3.35 -9.77 17.52
CA GLY A 175 -2.08 -10.18 16.92
C GLY A 175 -1.80 -11.68 17.02
N ALA A 176 -2.84 -12.50 16.98
CA ALA A 176 -2.66 -13.95 16.94
C ALA A 176 -1.91 -14.31 15.66
N ARG A 177 -0.61 -14.60 15.77
CA ARG A 177 0.16 -15.21 14.67
C ARG A 177 -0.54 -16.52 14.30
N GLY A 178 -0.81 -16.69 13.02
CA GLY A 178 -1.40 -17.92 12.52
C GLY A 178 -2.91 -17.99 12.58
N ALA A 179 -3.63 -16.85 12.61
CA ALA A 179 -5.03 -16.88 12.31
C ALA A 179 -5.18 -17.48 10.88
N PRO A 180 -5.88 -18.63 10.73
CA PRO A 180 -6.12 -19.15 9.40
C PRO A 180 -6.87 -18.09 8.58
N GLY A 181 -6.49 -17.95 7.32
CA GLY A 181 -7.25 -17.16 6.36
C GLY A 181 -8.71 -17.64 6.30
N PRO A 182 -9.58 -16.90 5.64
CA PRO A 182 -10.96 -17.33 5.40
C PRO A 182 -10.96 -18.74 4.83
N SER A 183 -11.87 -19.60 5.28
CA SER A 183 -11.98 -20.96 4.75
C SER A 183 -12.68 -20.96 3.39
N GLY A 184 -12.04 -21.51 2.37
CA GLY A 184 -12.56 -21.62 1.01
C GLY A 184 -12.07 -20.52 0.06
N PRO A 185 -12.45 -20.58 -1.23
CA PRO A 185 -12.07 -19.58 -2.20
C PRO A 185 -12.58 -18.18 -1.83
N PHE A 186 -11.72 -17.17 -1.99
CA PHE A 186 -12.08 -15.77 -1.85
C PHE A 186 -11.78 -15.07 -3.19
N GLU A 187 -12.63 -15.37 -4.16
CA GLU A 187 -12.50 -14.83 -5.50
C GLU A 187 -12.94 -13.38 -5.55
N VAL A 188 -12.11 -12.54 -6.13
CA VAL A 188 -12.36 -11.13 -6.41
C VAL A 188 -12.19 -10.90 -7.90
N LYS A 189 -13.12 -10.19 -8.50
CA LYS A 189 -13.00 -9.67 -9.86
C LYS A 189 -12.39 -8.28 -9.77
N PHE A 190 -11.23 -8.11 -10.35
CA PHE A 190 -10.55 -6.84 -10.47
C PHE A 190 -10.72 -6.30 -11.89
N ASP A 191 -10.99 -5.01 -11.99
CA ASP A 191 -11.21 -4.32 -13.24
C ASP A 191 -10.47 -2.98 -13.36
N ASN A 192 -10.88 -2.14 -14.28
CA ASN A 192 -10.23 -0.86 -14.52
C ASN A 192 -10.33 0.11 -13.32
N ALA A 193 -11.39 0.04 -12.51
CA ALA A 193 -11.52 0.85 -11.31
C ALA A 193 -10.47 0.47 -10.27
N ASP A 194 -10.19 -0.84 -10.16
CA ASP A 194 -9.20 -1.37 -9.24
C ASP A 194 -7.75 -1.05 -9.65
N ALA A 195 -7.50 -0.82 -10.93
CA ALA A 195 -6.20 -0.32 -11.38
C ALA A 195 -5.94 1.09 -10.83
N PHE A 196 -6.92 1.98 -10.80
CA PHE A 196 -6.81 3.29 -10.14
C PHE A 196 -6.66 3.13 -8.63
N TRP A 197 -7.44 2.23 -8.02
CA TRP A 197 -7.32 1.91 -6.59
C TRP A 197 -5.91 1.44 -6.22
N LEU A 198 -5.33 0.50 -6.98
CA LEU A 198 -3.98 -0.01 -6.74
C LEU A 198 -2.92 1.09 -6.87
N ARG A 199 -3.06 1.99 -7.87
CA ARG A 199 -2.22 3.17 -8.01
C ARG A 199 -2.31 4.09 -6.80
N GLY A 200 -3.53 4.39 -6.35
CA GLY A 200 -3.77 5.16 -5.13
C GLY A 200 -3.09 4.53 -3.91
N TYR A 201 -3.17 3.20 -3.79
CA TYR A 201 -2.52 2.48 -2.69
C TYR A 201 -0.99 2.55 -2.76
N CYS A 202 -0.40 2.41 -3.95
CA CYS A 202 1.05 2.62 -4.14
C CYS A 202 1.46 4.03 -3.72
N ARG A 203 0.69 5.07 -4.11
CA ARG A 203 0.96 6.46 -3.73
C ARG A 203 0.82 6.70 -2.23
N LEU A 204 -0.17 6.09 -1.57
CA LEU A 204 -0.33 6.19 -0.12
C LEU A 204 0.85 5.59 0.64
N LEU A 205 1.30 4.40 0.22
CA LEU A 205 2.47 3.76 0.80
C LEU A 205 3.74 4.57 0.51
N SER A 206 3.89 5.11 -0.70
CA SER A 206 5.01 5.99 -1.06
C SER A 206 5.04 7.24 -0.20
N ALA A 207 3.90 7.91 0.01
CA ALA A 207 3.82 9.08 0.88
C ALA A 207 4.26 8.78 2.32
N ALA A 208 3.87 7.62 2.86
CA ALA A 208 4.28 7.19 4.19
C ALA A 208 5.78 6.89 4.27
N LEU A 209 6.35 6.23 3.25
CA LEU A 209 7.78 5.92 3.17
C LEU A 209 8.61 7.20 3.00
N GLU A 210 8.19 8.11 2.13
CA GLU A 210 8.83 9.40 1.93
C GLU A 210 8.80 10.24 3.22
N PHE A 211 7.68 10.23 3.96
CA PHE A 211 7.61 10.89 5.26
C PHE A 211 8.63 10.31 6.24
N VAL A 212 8.72 8.99 6.39
CA VAL A 212 9.69 8.35 7.30
C VAL A 212 11.12 8.62 6.85
N LEU A 213 11.41 8.51 5.56
CA LEU A 213 12.74 8.72 5.00
C LEU A 213 13.18 10.19 5.01
N ALA A 214 12.25 11.15 5.12
CA ALA A 214 12.57 12.56 5.23
C ALA A 214 13.29 12.94 6.52
N TYR A 215 13.18 12.12 7.55
CA TYR A 215 13.71 12.38 8.88
C TYR A 215 14.86 11.44 9.23
N ASP A 216 15.73 11.89 10.13
CA ASP A 216 16.73 11.04 10.79
C ASP A 216 16.14 10.46 12.08
N TRP A 217 15.83 9.18 12.07
CA TRP A 217 15.30 8.44 13.20
C TRP A 217 16.34 7.45 13.78
N ARG A 218 17.64 7.74 13.60
CA ARG A 218 18.75 6.92 14.06
C ARG A 218 18.68 6.62 15.55
N GLU A 219 18.47 7.65 16.38
CA GLU A 219 18.38 7.47 17.84
C GLU A 219 17.22 6.55 18.23
N THR A 220 16.06 6.68 17.56
CA THR A 220 14.92 5.77 17.77
C THR A 220 15.30 4.33 17.40
N PHE A 221 15.98 4.13 16.28
CA PHE A 221 16.44 2.80 15.85
C PHE A 221 17.43 2.20 16.86
N GLU A 222 18.44 2.93 17.27
CA GLU A 222 19.48 2.46 18.18
C GLU A 222 18.93 2.12 19.58
N ARG A 223 17.93 2.86 20.07
CA ARG A 223 17.36 2.66 21.42
C ARG A 223 16.18 1.70 21.45
N ALA A 224 15.34 1.73 20.43
CA ALA A 224 14.08 0.96 20.41
C ALA A 224 14.03 -0.13 19.33
N GLY A 225 14.99 -0.19 18.41
CA GLY A 225 15.00 -1.17 17.31
C GLY A 225 15.05 -2.62 17.80
N SER A 226 15.68 -2.87 18.96
CA SER A 226 15.74 -4.20 19.59
C SER A 226 14.36 -4.75 20.00
N LEU A 227 13.34 -3.89 20.13
CA LEU A 227 11.96 -4.30 20.36
C LEU A 227 11.36 -5.03 19.15
N PHE A 228 11.90 -4.78 17.95
CA PHE A 228 11.39 -5.31 16.69
C PHE A 228 12.36 -6.30 16.02
N TYR A 229 13.67 -6.13 16.25
CA TYR A 229 14.70 -6.94 15.60
C TYR A 229 15.67 -7.48 16.66
N PRO A 230 15.96 -8.79 16.66
CA PRO A 230 16.80 -9.41 17.71
C PRO A 230 18.27 -9.04 17.61
N ARG A 231 18.75 -8.54 16.46
CA ARG A 231 20.15 -8.18 16.21
C ARG A 231 20.23 -6.85 15.50
N ILE A 232 20.35 -5.77 16.29
CA ILE A 232 20.63 -4.43 15.76
C ILE A 232 22.08 -4.04 16.03
N ALA A 233 22.64 -3.15 15.21
CA ALA A 233 23.99 -2.60 15.40
C ALA A 233 23.95 -1.06 15.29
N PRO A 234 24.57 -0.35 16.24
CA PRO A 234 25.13 -0.90 17.48
C PRO A 234 24.04 -1.41 18.44
N PRO A 235 24.35 -2.40 19.29
CA PRO A 235 23.42 -2.82 20.33
C PRO A 235 23.28 -1.70 21.37
N PRO A 236 22.06 -1.45 21.90
CA PRO A 236 21.83 -0.31 22.81
C PRO A 236 22.58 -0.41 24.15
N PHE A 237 22.84 -1.63 24.64
CA PHE A 237 23.60 -1.91 25.88
C PHE A 237 24.14 -3.35 25.85
N ASP A 238 24.86 -3.75 26.90
CA ASP A 238 25.06 -5.15 27.29
C ASP A 238 23.71 -5.73 27.78
N ALA A 239 22.73 -5.76 26.87
CA ALA A 239 21.43 -6.27 27.18
C ALA A 239 21.54 -7.78 27.40
N THR A 240 21.22 -8.22 28.59
CA THR A 240 20.97 -9.64 28.82
C THR A 240 19.84 -10.06 27.88
N PRO A 241 19.95 -11.20 27.17
CA PRO A 241 18.97 -11.67 26.19
C PRO A 241 17.59 -12.05 26.78
N THR A 242 17.30 -11.60 27.96
CA THR A 242 16.19 -12.06 28.82
C THR A 242 14.95 -11.19 28.76
N LEU A 243 14.88 -10.22 27.85
CA LEU A 243 13.59 -9.54 27.68
C LEU A 243 12.61 -10.48 27.00
N PRO A 244 11.51 -10.79 27.68
CA PRO A 244 10.48 -11.64 27.12
C PRO A 244 9.89 -11.01 25.86
N ASP A 245 9.26 -11.80 25.03
CA ASP A 245 8.55 -11.42 23.79
C ASP A 245 7.40 -10.40 24.01
N ARG A 246 7.52 -9.50 24.95
CA ARG A 246 6.49 -8.52 25.33
C ARG A 246 7.09 -7.16 25.57
N MET A 247 6.62 -6.19 24.81
CA MET A 247 6.80 -4.78 25.12
C MET A 247 6.06 -4.46 26.41
N ASP A 248 6.74 -3.91 27.40
CA ASP A 248 6.14 -3.41 28.64
C ASP A 248 5.78 -1.91 28.54
N LEU A 249 5.29 -1.35 29.62
CA LEU A 249 4.91 0.07 29.67
C LEU A 249 6.12 1.00 29.51
N ALA A 250 7.28 0.61 30.05
CA ALA A 250 8.51 1.41 29.94
C ALA A 250 8.99 1.45 28.50
N ASP A 251 9.00 0.31 27.80
CA ASP A 251 9.34 0.21 26.39
C ASP A 251 8.42 1.09 25.52
N PHE A 252 7.11 1.07 25.82
CA PHE A 252 6.14 1.90 25.12
C PHE A 252 6.38 3.40 25.35
N ILE A 253 6.70 3.79 26.60
CA ILE A 253 7.05 5.19 26.95
C ILE A 253 8.33 5.59 26.20
N VAL A 254 9.37 4.76 26.23
CA VAL A 254 10.62 5.02 25.50
C VAL A 254 10.35 5.22 24.02
N LEU A 255 9.60 4.30 23.41
CA LEU A 255 9.30 4.38 21.97
C LEU A 255 8.60 5.70 21.60
N ILE A 256 7.60 6.14 22.38
CA ILE A 256 6.90 7.41 22.14
C ILE A 256 7.85 8.61 22.29
N HIS A 257 8.70 8.60 23.30
CA HIS A 257 9.64 9.70 23.56
C HIS A 257 10.79 9.78 22.56
N GLU A 258 11.20 8.64 22.00
CA GLU A 258 12.23 8.58 20.97
C GLU A 258 11.75 9.00 19.57
N ILE A 259 10.44 9.13 19.35
CA ILE A 259 9.91 9.72 18.10
C ILE A 259 10.14 11.23 18.14
N ARG A 260 11.41 11.65 18.04
CA ARG A 260 11.91 13.01 17.92
C ARG A 260 12.94 13.05 16.82
N TRP A 261 12.47 13.29 15.61
CA TRP A 261 13.22 13.06 14.39
C TRP A 261 13.60 14.39 13.74
N PRO A 262 14.90 14.76 13.68
CA PRO A 262 15.33 15.93 12.93
C PRO A 262 15.10 15.72 11.42
N VAL A 263 14.76 16.82 10.73
CA VAL A 263 14.62 16.81 9.27
C VAL A 263 16.00 16.57 8.65
N SER A 264 16.11 15.53 7.81
CA SER A 264 17.36 15.23 7.08
C SER A 264 17.22 15.44 5.56
N GLU A 265 16.07 15.08 4.99
CA GLU A 265 15.81 15.13 3.55
C GLU A 265 14.48 15.85 3.25
N PRO A 266 14.43 17.21 3.37
CA PRO A 266 13.16 17.95 3.28
C PRO A 266 12.45 17.81 1.93
N ALA A 267 13.16 17.51 0.85
CA ALA A 267 12.56 17.29 -0.47
C ALA A 267 11.61 16.06 -0.49
N ARG A 268 11.85 15.08 0.38
CA ARG A 268 10.97 13.92 0.52
C ARG A 268 9.60 14.28 1.09
N LEU A 269 9.50 15.28 1.95
CA LEU A 269 8.20 15.75 2.42
C LEU A 269 7.38 16.40 1.30
N GLN A 270 8.04 17.10 0.38
CA GLN A 270 7.39 17.63 -0.81
C GLN A 270 6.95 16.49 -1.75
N ALA A 271 7.74 15.42 -1.88
CA ALA A 271 7.34 14.22 -2.61
C ALA A 271 6.14 13.54 -1.95
N ALA A 272 6.16 13.35 -0.62
CA ALA A 272 5.03 12.82 0.15
C ALA A 272 3.74 13.63 -0.07
N HIS A 273 3.83 14.98 -0.06
CA HIS A 273 2.69 15.84 -0.39
C HIS A 273 2.17 15.57 -1.81
N GLY A 274 3.06 15.47 -2.79
CA GLY A 274 2.71 15.14 -4.17
C GLY A 274 2.00 13.79 -4.28
N ASP A 275 2.51 12.78 -3.58
CA ASP A 275 1.88 11.45 -3.54
C ASP A 275 0.50 11.48 -2.89
N LEU A 276 0.29 12.20 -1.80
CA LEU A 276 -1.03 12.38 -1.17
C LEU A 276 -2.03 13.06 -2.12
N LYS A 277 -1.59 14.05 -2.92
CA LYS A 277 -2.44 14.64 -3.98
C LYS A 277 -2.80 13.61 -5.04
N GLN A 278 -1.86 12.72 -5.41
CA GLN A 278 -2.13 11.63 -6.35
C GLN A 278 -3.08 10.58 -5.76
N VAL A 279 -3.02 10.25 -4.46
CA VAL A 279 -4.01 9.39 -3.80
C VAL A 279 -5.43 9.93 -4.05
N ILE A 280 -5.65 11.21 -3.80
CA ILE A 280 -6.96 11.85 -4.01
C ILE A 280 -7.40 11.76 -5.48
N ALA A 281 -6.47 12.03 -6.41
CA ALA A 281 -6.77 11.97 -7.84
C ALA A 281 -7.13 10.54 -8.28
N MET A 282 -6.41 9.53 -7.79
CA MET A 282 -6.66 8.12 -8.11
C MET A 282 -7.96 7.64 -7.49
N SER A 283 -8.27 8.02 -6.25
CA SER A 283 -9.54 7.68 -5.61
C SER A 283 -10.73 8.25 -6.39
N ARG A 284 -10.66 9.52 -6.81
CA ARG A 284 -11.70 10.11 -7.69
C ARG A 284 -11.84 9.38 -9.02
N ALA A 285 -10.73 8.95 -9.62
CA ALA A 285 -10.76 8.20 -10.88
C ALA A 285 -11.37 6.80 -10.69
N SER A 286 -11.02 6.10 -9.60
CA SER A 286 -11.61 4.81 -9.24
C SER A 286 -13.13 4.94 -9.04
N TRP A 287 -13.59 5.89 -8.23
CA TRP A 287 -15.02 6.12 -8.00
C TRP A 287 -15.78 6.53 -9.26
N LYS A 288 -15.16 7.31 -10.14
CA LYS A 288 -15.76 7.61 -11.44
C LYS A 288 -15.96 6.36 -12.29
N SER A 289 -15.01 5.40 -12.24
CA SER A 289 -15.14 4.12 -12.94
C SER A 289 -16.21 3.26 -12.30
N ILE A 290 -16.17 3.04 -10.97
CA ILE A 290 -17.14 2.26 -10.20
C ILE A 290 -18.60 2.73 -10.47
N LEU A 291 -18.83 4.04 -10.47
CA LEU A 291 -20.17 4.59 -10.70
C LEU A 291 -20.65 4.45 -12.15
N ALA A 292 -19.76 4.18 -13.09
CA ALA A 292 -20.10 3.94 -14.51
C ALA A 292 -20.28 2.46 -14.83
N GLU A 293 -19.95 1.55 -13.94
CA GLU A 293 -20.05 0.11 -14.12
C GLU A 293 -21.49 -0.36 -14.12
N THR A 294 -21.76 -1.39 -14.94
CA THR A 294 -23.06 -2.05 -15.03
C THR A 294 -23.02 -3.52 -14.58
N GLY A 295 -21.83 -4.06 -14.36
CA GLY A 295 -21.59 -5.40 -13.80
C GLY A 295 -21.98 -5.47 -12.32
N ASP A 296 -22.15 -6.66 -11.78
CA ASP A 296 -22.41 -6.91 -10.35
C ASP A 296 -21.94 -8.31 -9.99
N ASP A 297 -20.64 -8.55 -10.01
CA ASP A 297 -20.04 -9.86 -9.72
C ASP A 297 -18.70 -9.76 -9.00
N ARG A 298 -18.67 -10.14 -7.73
CA ARG A 298 -17.45 -10.27 -6.92
C ARG A 298 -16.59 -9.00 -6.86
N GLU A 299 -17.27 -7.84 -6.82
CA GLU A 299 -16.62 -6.53 -6.84
C GLU A 299 -15.74 -6.31 -5.59
N TRP A 300 -14.51 -5.87 -5.79
CA TRP A 300 -13.64 -5.46 -4.69
C TRP A 300 -14.24 -4.29 -3.91
N ILE A 301 -14.62 -3.24 -4.60
CA ILE A 301 -15.39 -2.12 -4.06
C ILE A 301 -16.68 -1.99 -4.88
N PRO A 302 -17.83 -2.43 -4.35
CA PRO A 302 -19.07 -2.31 -5.07
C PRO A 302 -19.54 -0.85 -5.14
N GLY A 303 -20.15 -0.48 -6.26
CA GLY A 303 -20.93 0.74 -6.39
C GLY A 303 -22.26 0.65 -5.62
N PRO A 304 -22.97 1.78 -5.41
CA PRO A 304 -24.22 1.81 -4.64
C PRO A 304 -25.36 0.97 -5.22
N GLN A 305 -25.29 0.62 -6.51
CA GLN A 305 -26.29 -0.20 -7.19
C GLN A 305 -25.92 -1.68 -7.26
N GLN A 306 -24.66 -2.02 -6.96
CA GLN A 306 -24.14 -3.37 -6.95
C GLN A 306 -24.38 -4.03 -5.59
N LYS A 307 -24.64 -5.35 -5.59
CA LYS A 307 -25.01 -6.12 -4.40
C LYS A 307 -24.00 -7.21 -4.05
N ASN A 308 -23.12 -7.56 -5.00
CA ASN A 308 -22.20 -8.68 -4.93
C ASN A 308 -20.77 -8.24 -4.64
N GLY A 309 -20.59 -7.29 -3.71
CA GLY A 309 -19.28 -6.95 -3.17
C GLY A 309 -18.71 -8.08 -2.30
N VAL A 310 -17.41 -8.33 -2.42
CA VAL A 310 -16.72 -9.41 -1.72
C VAL A 310 -16.67 -9.23 -0.20
N ILE A 311 -16.87 -8.02 0.32
CA ILE A 311 -16.96 -7.72 1.76
C ILE A 311 -18.42 -7.48 2.13
N ALA A 312 -19.19 -8.55 2.26
CA ALA A 312 -20.63 -8.50 2.54
C ALA A 312 -21.04 -7.68 3.79
N SER A 313 -20.12 -7.54 4.76
CA SER A 313 -20.35 -6.75 5.98
C SER A 313 -20.13 -5.25 5.79
N MET A 314 -19.69 -4.81 4.63
CA MET A 314 -19.41 -3.41 4.30
C MET A 314 -20.18 -2.99 3.03
N PRO A 315 -21.51 -2.87 3.09
CA PRO A 315 -22.28 -2.39 1.96
C PRO A 315 -21.91 -0.94 1.65
N VAL A 316 -21.94 -0.59 0.37
CA VAL A 316 -21.68 0.78 -0.09
C VAL A 316 -23.00 1.43 -0.49
N THR A 317 -23.27 2.61 0.03
CA THR A 317 -24.47 3.40 -0.25
C THR A 317 -24.11 4.69 -0.98
N GLN A 318 -25.06 5.28 -1.71
CA GLN A 318 -24.85 6.58 -2.37
C GLN A 318 -24.43 7.65 -1.36
N ALA A 319 -25.01 7.67 -0.17
CA ALA A 319 -24.66 8.63 0.87
C ALA A 319 -23.19 8.50 1.34
N GLN A 320 -22.65 7.27 1.36
CA GLN A 320 -21.23 7.04 1.66
C GLN A 320 -20.33 7.52 0.52
N VAL A 321 -20.71 7.28 -0.74
CA VAL A 321 -19.96 7.78 -1.90
C VAL A 321 -19.92 9.31 -1.90
N ASP A 322 -21.07 9.95 -1.69
CA ASP A 322 -21.18 11.41 -1.66
C ASP A 322 -20.33 11.99 -0.51
N ALA A 323 -20.39 11.38 0.68
CA ALA A 323 -19.60 11.78 1.82
C ALA A 323 -18.08 11.58 1.59
N TRP A 324 -17.70 10.49 0.91
CA TRP A 324 -16.31 10.22 0.55
C TRP A 324 -15.77 11.25 -0.44
N LEU A 325 -16.48 11.52 -1.51
CA LEU A 325 -16.05 12.51 -2.51
C LEU A 325 -15.95 13.90 -1.90
N HIS A 326 -16.86 14.27 -0.98
CA HIS A 326 -16.77 15.51 -0.23
C HIS A 326 -15.54 15.53 0.70
N ALA A 327 -15.25 14.43 1.40
CA ALA A 327 -14.04 14.30 2.20
C ALA A 327 -12.76 14.45 1.38
N LEU A 328 -12.72 13.91 0.15
CA LEU A 328 -11.60 14.09 -0.78
C LEU A 328 -11.42 15.57 -1.18
N ASP A 329 -12.51 16.33 -1.38
CA ASP A 329 -12.43 17.77 -1.65
C ASP A 329 -11.84 18.53 -0.46
N ASP A 330 -12.21 18.15 0.73
CA ASP A 330 -11.73 18.75 1.96
C ASP A 330 -10.25 18.43 2.25
N PHE A 331 -9.84 17.18 2.02
CA PHE A 331 -8.43 16.79 2.14
C PHE A 331 -7.57 17.45 1.06
N ASP A 332 -8.09 17.60 -0.14
CA ASP A 332 -7.41 18.28 -1.24
C ASP A 332 -7.19 19.76 -0.89
N ALA A 333 -8.22 20.44 -0.40
CA ALA A 333 -8.14 21.82 0.07
C ALA A 333 -7.19 21.98 1.27
N ALA A 334 -7.11 21.00 2.17
CA ALA A 334 -6.17 21.01 3.28
C ALA A 334 -4.72 20.87 2.82
N LEU A 335 -4.45 19.97 1.86
CA LEU A 335 -3.13 19.82 1.25
C LEU A 335 -2.72 21.06 0.46
N ASP A 336 -3.67 21.75 -0.18
CA ASP A 336 -3.40 23.03 -0.87
C ASP A 336 -3.24 24.21 0.09
N GLY A 337 -3.55 24.03 1.38
CA GLY A 337 -3.51 25.07 2.41
C GLY A 337 -4.63 26.10 2.31
N THR A 338 -5.65 25.84 1.47
CA THR A 338 -6.84 26.71 1.33
C THR A 338 -7.89 26.43 2.42
N LYS A 339 -7.87 25.23 3.02
CA LYS A 339 -8.63 24.85 4.21
C LYS A 339 -7.64 24.38 5.28
N LEU A 340 -7.77 24.86 6.50
CA LEU A 340 -6.82 24.56 7.57
C LEU A 340 -7.19 23.25 8.27
N ALA A 341 -6.20 22.50 8.71
CA ALA A 341 -6.44 21.31 9.52
C ALA A 341 -6.68 21.69 10.98
N PRO A 342 -7.69 21.09 11.66
CA PRO A 342 -7.96 21.40 13.06
C PRO A 342 -6.95 20.71 13.98
N HIS A 343 -6.68 21.35 15.11
CA HIS A 343 -5.99 20.70 16.23
C HIS A 343 -6.80 20.91 17.51
N TRP A 344 -6.99 19.86 18.29
CA TRP A 344 -7.88 19.86 19.46
C TRP A 344 -7.54 20.91 20.55
N ARG A 345 -6.30 21.42 20.54
CA ARG A 345 -5.85 22.46 21.50
C ARG A 345 -6.04 23.89 21.03
N PHE A 346 -6.35 24.12 19.77
CA PHE A 346 -6.38 25.45 19.19
C PHE A 346 -7.76 25.81 18.63
N VAL A 347 -8.10 27.08 18.67
CA VAL A 347 -9.27 27.62 17.97
C VAL A 347 -8.95 27.82 16.48
N ARG A 348 -7.70 28.22 16.17
CA ARG A 348 -7.19 28.36 14.82
C ARG A 348 -6.77 26.98 14.27
N GLY A 349 -6.95 26.79 12.98
CA GLY A 349 -6.38 25.64 12.29
C GLY A 349 -4.90 25.83 11.95
N PHE A 350 -4.23 24.75 11.56
CA PHE A 350 -2.87 24.81 11.05
C PHE A 350 -2.84 24.50 9.53
N ASN A 351 -1.93 25.17 8.83
CA ASN A 351 -1.75 25.01 7.40
C ASN A 351 -0.93 23.73 7.09
N LEU A 352 -1.63 22.69 6.61
CA LEU A 352 -1.01 21.39 6.33
C LEU A 352 0.02 21.48 5.20
N LYS A 353 -0.20 22.31 4.17
CA LYS A 353 0.77 22.51 3.09
C LYS A 353 2.12 22.98 3.63
N ARG A 354 2.11 23.93 4.58
CA ARG A 354 3.35 24.43 5.18
C ARG A 354 4.10 23.36 5.98
N VAL A 355 3.41 22.37 6.53
CA VAL A 355 4.07 21.25 7.21
C VAL A 355 5.00 20.50 6.23
N PHE A 356 4.60 20.33 4.99
CA PHE A 356 5.38 19.66 3.97
C PHE A 356 6.44 20.55 3.29
N PHE A 357 6.18 21.85 3.14
CA PHE A 357 7.04 22.77 2.39
C PHE A 357 7.98 23.62 3.27
N GLU A 358 7.64 23.77 4.55
CA GLU A 358 8.45 24.47 5.56
C GLU A 358 8.70 23.51 6.76
N PRO A 359 9.26 22.30 6.50
CA PRO A 359 9.30 21.26 7.53
C PRO A 359 10.17 21.65 8.71
N ARG A 360 9.79 21.14 9.87
CA ARG A 360 10.54 21.21 11.13
C ARG A 360 10.77 19.80 11.66
N ASP A 361 11.65 19.68 12.61
CA ASP A 361 11.86 18.43 13.32
C ASP A 361 10.53 17.87 13.83
N PHE A 362 10.33 16.60 13.64
CA PHE A 362 9.12 15.91 14.05
C PHE A 362 9.27 15.40 15.48
N ASP A 363 8.42 15.86 16.37
CA ASP A 363 8.33 15.34 17.74
C ASP A 363 6.87 14.95 18.00
N LEU A 364 6.65 13.63 18.15
CA LEU A 364 5.29 13.08 18.32
C LEU A 364 4.58 13.67 19.54
N VAL A 365 5.30 13.82 20.66
CA VAL A 365 4.74 14.34 21.91
C VAL A 365 4.37 15.81 21.73
N LEU A 366 5.23 16.60 21.10
CA LEU A 366 4.95 18.00 20.81
C LEU A 366 3.82 18.17 19.81
N TRP A 367 3.70 17.31 18.81
CA TRP A 367 2.57 17.32 17.89
C TRP A 367 1.25 17.02 18.62
N LEU A 368 1.21 15.96 19.43
CA LEU A 368 0.02 15.64 20.24
C LEU A 368 -0.32 16.74 21.25
N ALA A 369 0.69 17.38 21.81
CA ALA A 369 0.52 18.51 22.73
C ALA A 369 0.21 19.85 22.04
N GLY A 370 0.24 19.91 20.70
CA GLY A 370 -0.03 21.09 19.88
C GLY A 370 1.17 21.98 19.59
N TYR A 371 2.26 21.85 20.32
CA TYR A 371 3.47 22.66 20.08
C TYR A 371 4.10 22.41 18.71
N GLY A 372 4.00 21.18 18.18
CA GLY A 372 4.45 20.87 16.84
C GLY A 372 3.63 21.56 15.75
N ALA A 373 2.31 21.69 15.94
CA ALA A 373 1.42 22.37 15.02
C ALA A 373 1.45 23.90 15.15
N ALA A 374 1.86 24.43 16.32
CA ALA A 374 1.83 25.87 16.63
C ALA A 374 2.52 26.78 15.59
N PRO A 375 3.67 26.43 15.00
CA PRO A 375 4.33 27.24 13.98
C PRO A 375 3.54 27.42 12.67
N TYR A 376 2.55 26.56 12.43
CA TYR A 376 1.74 26.51 11.22
C TYR A 376 0.32 27.03 11.41
N LEU A 377 0.01 27.58 12.60
CA LEU A 377 -1.32 28.13 12.90
C LEU A 377 -1.59 29.38 12.07
N GLU A 378 -2.77 29.41 11.44
CA GLU A 378 -3.25 30.52 10.62
C GLU A 378 -4.72 30.81 10.93
N GLU A 379 -5.18 31.99 10.47
CA GLU A 379 -6.60 32.32 10.45
C GLU A 379 -7.15 31.99 9.05
N GLY A 380 -8.29 31.30 8.99
CA GLY A 380 -8.90 30.94 7.73
C GLY A 380 -9.95 29.85 7.87
N PRO A 381 -10.57 29.43 6.75
CA PRO A 381 -11.48 28.28 6.73
C PRO A 381 -10.78 27.05 7.30
N THR A 382 -11.42 26.38 8.25
CA THR A 382 -10.86 25.23 8.94
C THR A 382 -11.81 24.03 8.78
N LEU A 383 -11.26 22.82 8.60
CA LEU A 383 -12.04 21.60 8.70
C LEU A 383 -12.77 21.57 10.03
N SER A 384 -14.09 21.50 9.99
CA SER A 384 -14.91 21.62 11.16
C SER A 384 -15.16 20.26 11.83
N ARG A 385 -15.56 20.29 13.09
CA ARG A 385 -16.08 19.09 13.76
C ARG A 385 -17.37 18.57 13.09
N GLU A 386 -18.11 19.45 12.44
CA GLU A 386 -19.33 19.10 11.72
C GLU A 386 -19.02 18.32 10.45
N ASP A 387 -18.00 18.72 9.67
CA ASP A 387 -17.51 17.96 8.53
C ASP A 387 -17.12 16.52 8.96
N TRP A 388 -16.34 16.40 10.04
CA TRP A 388 -15.97 15.10 10.60
C TRP A 388 -17.18 14.28 11.07
N ASN A 389 -18.15 14.90 11.71
CA ASN A 389 -19.37 14.22 12.16
C ASN A 389 -20.19 13.72 10.98
N GLN A 390 -20.33 14.50 9.91
CA GLN A 390 -21.04 14.08 8.70
C GLN A 390 -20.37 12.86 8.06
N TRP A 391 -19.03 12.89 7.88
CA TRP A 391 -18.30 11.74 7.38
C TRP A 391 -18.47 10.52 8.31
N SER A 392 -18.26 10.72 9.61
CA SER A 392 -18.37 9.63 10.59
C SER A 392 -19.78 9.02 10.60
N GLN A 393 -20.83 9.81 10.48
CA GLN A 393 -22.22 9.31 10.43
C GLN A 393 -22.49 8.52 9.16
N ALA A 394 -22.06 9.00 7.99
CA ALA A 394 -22.23 8.29 6.72
C ALA A 394 -21.58 6.90 6.75
N PHE A 395 -20.45 6.75 7.46
CA PHE A 395 -19.72 5.50 7.59
C PHE A 395 -19.99 4.77 8.93
N HIS A 396 -21.08 5.08 9.62
CA HIS A 396 -21.49 4.44 10.87
C HIS A 396 -20.39 4.41 11.95
N GLY A 397 -19.58 5.47 12.03
CA GLY A 397 -18.46 5.59 12.96
C GLY A 397 -17.15 4.90 12.50
N ASN A 398 -17.15 4.24 11.35
CA ASN A 398 -15.98 3.52 10.82
C ASN A 398 -15.34 4.24 9.60
N PHE A 399 -15.33 5.57 9.59
CA PHE A 399 -14.77 6.37 8.49
C PHE A 399 -13.34 5.93 8.12
N VAL A 400 -12.47 5.75 9.12
CA VAL A 400 -11.07 5.36 8.89
C VAL A 400 -10.95 3.98 8.22
N GLY A 401 -11.78 3.02 8.63
CA GLY A 401 -11.79 1.69 8.01
C GLY A 401 -12.21 1.73 6.54
N TYR A 402 -13.23 2.52 6.24
CA TYR A 402 -13.65 2.74 4.84
C TYR A 402 -12.62 3.55 4.06
N ALA A 403 -11.97 4.56 4.67
CA ALA A 403 -10.94 5.34 4.00
C ALA A 403 -9.77 4.46 3.50
N PHE A 404 -9.34 3.47 4.30
CA PHE A 404 -8.33 2.50 3.87
C PHE A 404 -8.82 1.56 2.76
N TRP A 405 -10.11 1.32 2.64
CA TRP A 405 -10.68 0.47 1.59
C TRP A 405 -11.03 1.25 0.34
N PHE A 406 -11.54 2.47 0.48
CA PHE A 406 -11.91 3.36 -0.62
C PHE A 406 -10.72 4.08 -1.27
N ASN A 407 -9.64 4.14 -0.54
CA ASN A 407 -8.35 4.85 -0.67
C ASN A 407 -8.39 6.31 -1.05
#